data_397f78d00ffc2f63496c418a7102c05a
#
_entry.id   397f78d00ffc2f63496c418a7102c05a
#
_cell.length_a   1.000
_cell.length_b   1.000
_cell.length_c   1.000
_cell.angle_alpha   90.00
_cell.angle_beta   90.00
_cell.angle_gamma   90.00
#
_symmetry.space_group_name_H-M   'P 1'
#
loop_
_entity.id
_entity.type
_entity.pdbx_description
1 polymer ?
#
loop_
_entity_poly.entity_id
_entity_poly.type
_entity_poly.pdbx_seq_one_letter_code
_entity_poly.pdbx_strand_id
1 'polypeptide(L)'
;ANEESFDIGGSKVLYENVDDVATVVAAGITVFEAREAYQRLLKEGVHIRVIDAYSIQPIDTPTLVLAGLQTGRKIISVEDHYPSGGLGDAVSEAVADHGITVSRLAVREVPRSGKSEELLERYGISASHIVETVRRQLDSEQRIAKS
;
A
#
# COMPACT_ATOMS: atom_id res chain seq x y z
N ALA A 1 -24.99 -10.92 9.55
CA ALA A 1 -25.09 -10.12 8.34
C ALA A 1 -24.07 -9.01 8.41
N ASN A 2 -23.16 -9.09 7.53
CA ASN A 2 -22.12 -8.10 7.52
C ASN A 2 -22.52 -6.95 6.64
N GLU A 3 -23.04 -5.96 7.25
CA GLU A 3 -23.32 -4.73 6.55
C GLU A 3 -22.05 -3.92 6.49
N GLU A 4 -21.24 -4.21 5.49
CA GLU A 4 -20.10 -3.36 5.22
C GLU A 4 -20.63 -2.10 4.57
N SER A 5 -20.39 -1.00 5.24
CA SER A 5 -20.75 0.30 4.73
C SER A 5 -19.51 0.90 4.06
N PHE A 6 -19.66 1.34 2.82
CA PHE A 6 -18.59 1.97 2.06
C PHE A 6 -18.89 3.46 1.92
N ASP A 7 -18.63 4.19 2.97
CA ASP A 7 -18.89 5.61 3.00
C ASP A 7 -17.95 6.38 2.07
N ILE A 8 -18.48 7.41 1.42
CA ILE A 8 -17.66 8.28 0.57
C ILE A 8 -16.57 8.89 1.43
N GLY A 9 -15.33 8.79 0.96
CA GLY A 9 -14.18 9.29 1.71
C GLY A 9 -13.67 8.35 2.79
N GLY A 10 -14.23 7.14 2.89
CA GLY A 10 -13.77 6.15 3.86
C GLY A 10 -12.75 5.20 3.27
N SER A 11 -12.23 4.34 4.13
CA SER A 11 -11.32 3.27 3.75
C SER A 11 -11.53 2.11 4.73
N LYS A 12 -10.92 0.98 4.44
CA LYS A 12 -11.03 -0.20 5.30
C LYS A 12 -9.64 -0.70 5.67
N VAL A 13 -9.36 -0.75 6.96
CA VAL A 13 -8.10 -1.32 7.46
C VAL A 13 -8.28 -2.83 7.51
N LEU A 14 -7.56 -3.56 6.66
CA LEU A 14 -7.68 -5.01 6.56
C LEU A 14 -6.81 -5.74 7.59
N TYR A 15 -5.61 -5.25 7.83
CA TYR A 15 -4.67 -5.81 8.80
C TYR A 15 -4.00 -4.68 9.55
N GLU A 16 -3.89 -4.85 10.86
CA GLU A 16 -3.28 -3.85 11.73
C GLU A 16 -2.63 -4.53 12.92
N ASN A 17 -1.42 -4.13 13.25
CA ASN A 17 -0.69 -4.65 14.39
C ASN A 17 0.20 -3.52 14.94
N VAL A 18 0.43 -3.52 16.23
CA VAL A 18 1.25 -2.50 16.88
C VAL A 18 2.69 -2.49 16.35
N ASP A 19 3.16 -3.63 15.85
CA ASP A 19 4.52 -3.79 15.33
C ASP A 19 4.62 -3.54 13.81
N ASP A 20 3.61 -2.95 13.20
CA ASP A 20 3.61 -2.68 11.76
C ASP A 20 4.77 -1.76 11.37
N VAL A 21 5.54 -2.18 10.36
CA VAL A 21 6.73 -1.45 9.90
C VAL A 21 6.45 -0.53 8.72
N ALA A 22 5.33 -0.73 8.06
CA ALA A 22 4.91 0.08 6.91
C ALA A 22 3.42 -0.09 6.70
N THR A 23 2.81 0.84 5.96
CA THR A 23 1.41 0.73 5.54
C THR A 23 1.36 0.55 4.03
N VAL A 24 0.65 -0.47 3.57
CA VAL A 24 0.39 -0.71 2.15
C VAL A 24 -1.05 -0.27 1.87
N VAL A 25 -1.21 0.66 0.94
CA VAL A 25 -2.52 1.17 0.53
C VAL A 25 -2.80 0.67 -0.88
N ALA A 26 -3.87 -0.07 -1.03
CA ALA A 26 -4.24 -0.69 -2.30
C ALA A 26 -5.69 -0.37 -2.64
N ALA A 27 -6.07 -0.60 -3.88
CA ALA A 27 -7.44 -0.40 -4.35
C ALA A 27 -7.74 -1.36 -5.48
N GLY A 28 -8.97 -1.86 -5.53
CA GLY A 28 -9.39 -2.78 -6.59
C GLY A 28 -8.59 -4.07 -6.59
N ILE A 29 -8.12 -4.46 -7.77
CA ILE A 29 -7.41 -5.73 -7.95
C ILE A 29 -6.12 -5.80 -7.12
N THR A 30 -5.49 -4.67 -6.83
CA THR A 30 -4.22 -4.67 -6.09
C THR A 30 -4.40 -5.05 -4.62
N VAL A 31 -5.63 -5.02 -4.10
CA VAL A 31 -5.91 -5.45 -2.73
C VAL A 31 -5.51 -6.92 -2.53
N PHE A 32 -5.75 -7.78 -3.53
CA PHE A 32 -5.35 -9.19 -3.46
C PHE A 32 -3.84 -9.33 -3.32
N GLU A 33 -3.09 -8.54 -4.08
CA GLU A 33 -1.64 -8.56 -4.04
C GLU A 33 -1.10 -8.05 -2.70
N ALA A 34 -1.74 -7.03 -2.15
CA ALA A 34 -1.38 -6.50 -0.84
C ALA A 34 -1.62 -7.54 0.26
N ARG A 35 -2.73 -8.27 0.19
CA ARG A 35 -3.04 -9.33 1.15
C ARG A 35 -2.04 -10.48 1.06
N GLU A 36 -1.65 -10.86 -0.15
CA GLU A 36 -0.65 -11.89 -0.36
C GLU A 36 0.71 -11.45 0.19
N ALA A 37 1.10 -10.20 -0.04
CA ALA A 37 2.33 -9.65 0.51
C ALA A 37 2.31 -9.67 2.04
N TYR A 38 1.18 -9.34 2.64
CA TYR A 38 1.01 -9.41 4.09
C TYR A 38 1.30 -10.82 4.60
N GLN A 39 0.71 -11.84 3.96
CA GLN A 39 0.90 -13.22 4.38
C GLN A 39 2.35 -13.67 4.26
N ARG A 40 3.02 -13.30 3.17
CA ARG A 40 4.43 -13.65 2.95
C ARG A 40 5.32 -13.02 4.00
N LEU A 41 5.12 -11.74 4.29
CA LEU A 41 5.92 -11.03 5.28
C LEU A 41 5.65 -11.53 6.70
N LEU A 42 4.40 -11.89 6.98
CA LEU A 42 4.04 -12.45 8.28
C LEU A 42 4.83 -13.72 8.59
N LYS A 43 5.07 -14.56 7.59
CA LYS A 43 5.87 -15.77 7.75
C LYS A 43 7.33 -15.46 8.11
N GLU A 44 7.79 -14.27 7.77
CA GLU A 44 9.13 -13.80 8.11
C GLU A 44 9.17 -13.03 9.43
N GLY A 45 8.04 -12.95 10.12
CA GLY A 45 7.94 -12.17 11.35
C GLY A 45 7.82 -10.67 11.13
N VAL A 46 7.50 -10.25 9.91
CA VAL A 46 7.37 -8.83 9.56
C VAL A 46 5.88 -8.49 9.42
N HIS A 47 5.44 -7.48 10.18
CA HIS A 47 4.06 -7.02 10.15
C HIS A 47 3.93 -5.75 9.32
N ILE A 48 2.95 -5.73 8.43
CA ILE A 48 2.59 -4.52 7.69
C ILE A 48 1.10 -4.25 7.89
N ARG A 49 0.73 -2.98 7.83
CA ARG A 49 -0.68 -2.57 7.82
C ARG A 49 -1.15 -2.58 6.37
N VAL A 50 -2.37 -3.03 6.13
CA VAL A 50 -2.94 -3.03 4.78
C VAL A 50 -4.27 -2.30 4.82
N ILE A 51 -4.42 -1.32 3.95
CA ILE A 51 -5.63 -0.51 3.85
C ILE A 51 -6.20 -0.63 2.43
N ASP A 52 -7.49 -0.93 2.36
CA ASP A 52 -8.25 -0.89 1.12
C ASP A 52 -8.83 0.52 0.97
N ALA A 53 -8.25 1.31 0.07
CA ALA A 53 -8.73 2.66 -0.22
C ALA A 53 -9.79 2.57 -1.32
N TYR A 54 -10.97 2.10 -0.97
CA TYR A 54 -12.07 1.98 -1.93
C TYR A 54 -12.62 3.34 -2.40
N SER A 55 -12.33 4.41 -1.66
CA SER A 55 -12.65 5.77 -2.07
C SER A 55 -11.35 6.54 -2.30
N ILE A 56 -11.15 7.07 -3.51
CA ILE A 56 -9.94 7.80 -3.88
C ILE A 56 -10.20 9.31 -3.95
N GLN A 57 -11.39 9.70 -4.33
CA GLN A 57 -11.78 11.10 -4.41
C GLN A 57 -13.19 11.27 -3.84
N PRO A 58 -13.31 11.71 -2.60
CA PRO A 58 -12.23 12.05 -1.66
C PRO A 58 -11.56 10.82 -1.07
N ILE A 59 -10.29 10.96 -0.70
CA ILE A 59 -9.55 9.89 -0.03
C ILE A 59 -9.62 10.08 1.49
N ASP A 60 -9.47 8.99 2.23
CA ASP A 60 -9.54 8.99 3.70
C ASP A 60 -8.23 9.51 4.30
N THR A 61 -8.03 10.81 4.24
CA THR A 61 -6.82 11.46 4.72
C THR A 61 -6.51 11.16 6.19
N PRO A 62 -7.48 11.29 7.13
CA PRO A 62 -7.16 11.02 8.54
C PRO A 62 -6.63 9.61 8.80
N THR A 63 -7.23 8.60 8.18
CA THR A 63 -6.79 7.22 8.34
C THR A 63 -5.39 7.02 7.78
N LEU A 64 -5.10 7.59 6.60
CA LEU A 64 -3.78 7.45 5.97
C LEU A 64 -2.68 8.15 6.77
N VAL A 65 -2.95 9.34 7.26
CA VAL A 65 -1.98 10.07 8.07
C VAL A 65 -1.67 9.30 9.35
N LEU A 66 -2.71 8.83 10.04
CA LEU A 66 -2.52 8.06 11.27
C LEU A 66 -1.73 6.78 11.00
N ALA A 67 -2.10 6.06 9.95
CA ALA A 67 -1.41 4.83 9.58
C ALA A 67 0.07 5.09 9.31
N GLY A 68 0.37 6.10 8.49
CA GLY A 68 1.75 6.45 8.19
C GLY A 68 2.55 6.79 9.44
N LEU A 69 1.99 7.59 10.32
CA LEU A 69 2.67 7.98 11.55
C LEU A 69 2.91 6.78 12.48
N GLN A 70 2.03 5.80 12.48
CA GLN A 70 2.13 4.62 13.33
C GLN A 70 3.00 3.51 12.74
N THR A 71 3.39 3.61 11.47
CA THR A 71 4.12 2.55 10.79
C THR A 71 5.46 3.02 10.21
N GLY A 72 6.20 3.76 11.02
CA GLY A 72 7.53 4.20 10.65
C GLY A 72 7.58 5.29 9.59
N ARG A 73 6.47 5.99 9.37
CA ARG A 73 6.32 7.05 8.37
C ARG A 73 6.55 6.55 6.94
N LYS A 74 6.14 5.31 6.67
CA LYS A 74 6.29 4.68 5.36
C LYS A 74 4.96 4.18 4.84
N ILE A 75 4.60 4.64 3.66
CA ILE A 75 3.43 4.15 2.95
C ILE A 75 3.87 3.64 1.58
N ILE A 76 3.30 2.52 1.17
CA ILE A 76 3.48 1.97 -0.17
C ILE A 76 2.09 1.97 -0.82
N SER A 77 1.92 2.75 -1.89
CA SER A 77 0.67 2.73 -2.65
C SER A 77 0.79 1.78 -3.83
N VAL A 78 -0.25 0.99 -4.07
CA VAL A 78 -0.26 -0.04 -5.12
C VAL A 78 -1.50 0.16 -5.98
N GLU A 79 -1.33 0.55 -7.23
CA GLU A 79 -2.45 0.80 -8.15
C GLU A 79 -2.26 0.15 -9.51
N ASP A 80 -3.37 -0.15 -10.19
CA ASP A 80 -3.38 -0.89 -11.44
C ASP A 80 -3.84 -0.08 -12.65
N HIS A 81 -3.76 1.25 -12.56
CA HIS A 81 -4.17 2.10 -13.67
C HIS A 81 -3.20 3.28 -13.82
N TYR A 82 -3.41 4.09 -14.84
CA TYR A 82 -2.52 5.21 -15.14
C TYR A 82 -2.39 6.13 -13.91
N PRO A 83 -1.18 6.61 -13.65
CA PRO A 83 -0.90 7.36 -12.42
C PRO A 83 -1.60 8.71 -12.33
N SER A 84 -1.98 9.28 -13.46
CA SER A 84 -2.63 10.59 -13.48
C SER A 84 -3.99 10.54 -12.76
N GLY A 85 -4.12 11.22 -11.63
CA GLY A 85 -5.35 11.23 -10.85
C GLY A 85 -5.65 9.95 -10.10
N GLY A 86 -4.68 9.03 -10.02
CA GLY A 86 -4.85 7.73 -9.37
C GLY A 86 -4.56 7.72 -7.88
N LEU A 87 -4.53 6.51 -7.35
CA LEU A 87 -4.34 6.28 -5.92
C LEU A 87 -3.03 6.88 -5.40
N GLY A 88 -1.93 6.68 -6.14
CA GLY A 88 -0.63 7.17 -5.70
C GLY A 88 -0.60 8.68 -5.52
N ASP A 89 -1.22 9.41 -6.43
CA ASP A 89 -1.31 10.87 -6.33
C ASP A 89 -2.15 11.28 -5.12
N ALA A 90 -3.30 10.64 -4.93
CA ALA A 90 -4.18 10.95 -3.82
C ALA A 90 -3.54 10.67 -2.46
N VAL A 91 -2.85 9.54 -2.34
CA VAL A 91 -2.15 9.18 -1.11
C VAL A 91 -1.01 10.17 -0.83
N SER A 92 -0.20 10.46 -1.85
CA SER A 92 0.94 11.38 -1.69
C SER A 92 0.48 12.76 -1.25
N GLU A 93 -0.58 13.25 -1.85
CA GLU A 93 -1.14 14.55 -1.50
C GLU A 93 -1.70 14.55 -0.07
N ALA A 94 -2.41 13.49 0.29
CA ALA A 94 -3.04 13.39 1.61
C ALA A 94 -2.03 13.45 2.76
N VAL A 95 -0.83 12.89 2.58
CA VAL A 95 0.16 12.77 3.66
C VAL A 95 1.36 13.71 3.50
N ALA A 96 1.31 14.61 2.51
CA ALA A 96 2.46 15.45 2.13
C ALA A 96 3.07 16.27 3.27
N ASP A 97 2.23 16.79 4.16
CA ASP A 97 2.70 17.69 5.20
C ASP A 97 3.08 16.99 6.51
N HIS A 98 3.15 15.65 6.50
CA HIS A 98 3.32 14.88 7.73
C HIS A 98 4.63 14.12 7.83
N GLY A 99 5.57 14.39 6.93
CA GLY A 99 6.87 13.71 6.95
C GLY A 99 6.78 12.22 6.66
N ILE A 100 5.77 11.80 5.88
CA ILE A 100 5.55 10.42 5.50
C ILE A 100 6.06 10.20 4.09
N THR A 101 6.89 9.17 3.90
CA THR A 101 7.41 8.81 2.59
C THR A 101 6.44 7.87 1.90
N VAL A 102 6.13 8.15 0.63
CA VAL A 102 5.25 7.30 -0.17
C VAL A 102 6.06 6.67 -1.30
N SER A 103 6.12 5.34 -1.30
CA SER A 103 6.70 4.56 -2.40
C SER A 103 5.54 4.11 -3.29
N ARG A 104 5.59 4.46 -4.57
CA ARG A 104 4.47 4.23 -5.48
C ARG A 104 4.77 3.07 -6.42
N LEU A 105 3.93 2.05 -6.37
CA LEU A 105 3.97 0.91 -7.29
C LEU A 105 2.73 1.00 -8.19
N ALA A 106 2.93 1.14 -9.49
CA ALA A 106 1.83 1.35 -10.41
C ALA A 106 2.09 0.70 -11.76
N VAL A 107 1.05 0.17 -12.37
CA VAL A 107 1.08 -0.25 -13.76
C VAL A 107 0.95 1.00 -14.63
N ARG A 108 1.92 1.24 -15.49
CA ARG A 108 1.93 2.42 -16.36
C ARG A 108 1.24 2.18 -17.69
N GLU A 109 1.01 0.92 -18.04
CA GLU A 109 0.29 0.54 -19.26
C GLU A 109 -0.88 -0.36 -18.91
N VAL A 110 -2.00 -0.22 -19.60
CA VAL A 110 -3.17 -1.05 -19.37
C VAL A 110 -2.93 -2.42 -19.99
N PRO A 111 -2.96 -3.50 -19.20
CA PRO A 111 -2.83 -4.85 -19.74
C PRO A 111 -4.03 -5.20 -20.62
N ARG A 112 -3.79 -5.84 -21.74
CA ARG A 112 -4.86 -6.20 -22.70
C ARG A 112 -5.24 -7.67 -22.67
N SER A 113 -4.34 -8.53 -22.20
CA SER A 113 -4.60 -9.97 -22.15
C SER A 113 -3.64 -10.63 -21.17
N GLY A 114 -3.97 -11.87 -20.82
CA GLY A 114 -3.17 -12.65 -19.88
C GLY A 114 -3.84 -12.74 -18.52
N LYS A 115 -3.25 -13.53 -17.64
CA LYS A 115 -3.75 -13.66 -16.28
C LYS A 115 -3.32 -12.44 -15.47
N SER A 116 -4.21 -11.94 -14.62
CA SER A 116 -3.93 -10.77 -13.81
C SER A 116 -2.63 -10.88 -13.02
N GLU A 117 -2.34 -12.06 -12.46
CA GLU A 117 -1.13 -12.29 -11.69
C GLU A 117 0.14 -12.09 -12.53
N GLU A 118 0.17 -12.62 -13.75
CA GLU A 118 1.30 -12.46 -14.66
C GLU A 118 1.50 -11.00 -15.05
N LEU A 119 0.39 -10.31 -15.31
CA LEU A 119 0.44 -8.91 -15.70
C LEU A 119 0.93 -8.02 -14.57
N LEU A 120 0.44 -8.25 -13.35
CA LEU A 120 0.86 -7.48 -12.19
C LEU A 120 2.35 -7.69 -11.90
N GLU A 121 2.85 -8.93 -12.04
CA GLU A 121 4.26 -9.22 -11.86
C GLU A 121 5.10 -8.50 -12.90
N ARG A 122 4.66 -8.49 -14.15
CA ARG A 122 5.35 -7.84 -15.26
C ARG A 122 5.48 -6.32 -15.06
N TYR A 123 4.47 -5.69 -14.49
CA TYR A 123 4.45 -4.23 -14.33
C TYR A 123 4.86 -3.74 -12.94
N GLY A 124 5.29 -4.64 -12.08
CA GLY A 124 5.90 -4.25 -10.80
C GLY A 124 4.94 -3.99 -9.66
N ILE A 125 3.68 -4.47 -9.76
CA ILE A 125 2.71 -4.30 -8.67
C ILE A 125 2.23 -5.63 -8.09
N SER A 126 3.04 -6.67 -8.24
CA SER A 126 2.72 -7.98 -7.65
C SER A 126 3.09 -8.00 -6.16
N ALA A 127 2.62 -9.04 -5.48
CA ALA A 127 2.97 -9.28 -4.08
C ALA A 127 4.50 -9.31 -3.88
N SER A 128 5.25 -9.89 -4.83
CA SER A 128 6.71 -9.96 -4.75
C SER A 128 7.35 -8.58 -4.70
N HIS A 129 6.86 -7.64 -5.50
CA HIS A 129 7.39 -6.29 -5.53
C HIS A 129 7.06 -5.52 -4.25
N ILE A 130 5.87 -5.75 -3.68
CA ILE A 130 5.50 -5.15 -2.39
C ILE A 130 6.44 -5.65 -1.30
N VAL A 131 6.63 -6.97 -1.22
CA VAL A 131 7.51 -7.60 -0.23
C VAL A 131 8.93 -7.05 -0.35
N GLU A 132 9.44 -6.98 -1.58
CA GLU A 132 10.79 -6.46 -1.83
C GLU A 132 10.93 -5.00 -1.40
N THR A 133 9.91 -4.18 -1.66
CA THR A 133 9.92 -2.78 -1.26
C THR A 133 10.01 -2.63 0.27
N VAL A 134 9.22 -3.43 0.99
CA VAL A 134 9.25 -3.43 2.46
C VAL A 134 10.64 -3.83 2.96
N ARG A 135 11.21 -4.90 2.40
CA ARG A 135 12.54 -5.35 2.79
C ARG A 135 13.62 -4.29 2.56
N ARG A 136 13.57 -3.59 1.43
CA ARG A 136 14.52 -2.51 1.14
C ARG A 136 14.40 -1.37 2.14
N GLN A 137 13.17 -1.03 2.52
CA GLN A 137 12.94 0.03 3.51
C GLN A 137 13.54 -0.34 4.87
N LEU A 138 13.36 -1.61 5.29
CA LEU A 138 13.92 -2.09 6.55
C LEU A 138 15.44 -2.11 6.51
N ASP A 139 16.04 -2.54 5.41
CA ASP A 139 17.50 -2.56 5.25
C ASP A 139 18.07 -1.16 5.32
N SER A 140 17.42 -0.19 4.68
CA SER A 140 17.85 1.21 4.72
C SER A 140 17.84 1.77 6.14
N GLU A 141 16.81 1.46 6.93
CA GLU A 141 16.73 1.88 8.31
C GLU A 141 17.86 1.28 9.16
N GLN A 142 18.16 0.01 8.96
CA GLN A 142 19.23 -0.65 9.70
C GLN A 142 20.58 -0.03 9.39
N ARG A 143 20.83 0.34 8.13
CA ARG A 143 22.07 1.00 7.73
C ARG A 143 22.21 2.36 8.40
N ILE A 144 21.15 3.14 8.42
CA ILE A 144 21.15 4.45 9.06
C ILE A 144 21.39 4.30 10.57
N ALA A 145 20.75 3.34 11.20
CA ALA A 145 20.89 3.10 12.64
C ALA A 145 22.31 2.67 13.03
N LYS A 146 23.06 2.06 12.10
CA LYS A 146 24.43 1.58 12.35
C LYS A 146 25.51 2.60 12.03
N SER A 147 25.15 3.72 11.41
CA SER A 147 26.12 4.75 11.03
C SER A 147 26.44 5.71 12.16
#